data_870987a63daad71ce71098810957e7ea
#
_entry.id   870987a63daad71ce71098810957e7ea
#
_cell.length_a   1.000
_cell.length_b   1.000
_cell.length_c   1.000
_cell.angle_alpha   90.00
_cell.angle_beta   90.00
_cell.angle_gamma   90.00
#
_symmetry.space_group_name_H-M   'P 1'
#
loop_
_entity.id
_entity.type
_entity.pdbx_description
1 polymer ?
#
loop_
_entity_poly.entity_id
_entity_poly.type
_entity_poly.pdbx_seq_one_letter_code
_entity_poly.pdbx_strand_id
1 'polypeptide(L)'
;MRYTFFRFLLAAALLGPVATTATRAAEVVELRQPNAAKVVVKLQFRNGSAADPVGKEGLTYLTSQLVTEGGTKDLTSAQLKDLLYPMAARYYATTDKEVTTFTFEFHKDFIDKFYPVLRGLMLTPSFTQEDFDRLKSNQLNYVEQVIRASSDEDYSKFALEDQLFRGSRYQHMTRGTAAGVKSITLADVKQYYATAFGTDNLTIGLAGNYPASFAKQLEADLKKLPKSSVKTPIPVAAMPNGIHVEIISKPDALGSAVYAGFPIKTTRADDDFAALMVANSWLGEHRKSYGKLYDKIRTTRSMNYGDYSYIEWYEAGGSNMLPVPGVPRHANYASLWLRPVQIAEGLRKQYPSELGDLKVGHAPFALRLAVREMDNVVKNGLSKEDFERTRTFLRSYVKLYGTTPAKQLGFLLDSRFYGRKNWLQDVDAQLAKLTLDDVNRAMRKHWQVQNMFVTIVTDDSEAQPLADVLKNNTPSPMSYANVVKAGLPKEVVAEDAEVANYKLNVTEVKVINTNDTFR
;
A
#
# COMPACT_ATOMS: atom_id res chain seq x y z
N MET A 1 -62.66 -25.94 42.60
CA MET A 1 -62.38 -24.54 42.31
C MET A 1 -60.87 -24.41 41.98
N ARG A 2 -60.55 -24.29 40.72
CA ARG A 2 -59.13 -24.09 40.25
C ARG A 2 -59.05 -22.68 39.73
N TYR A 3 -58.22 -21.85 40.32
CA TYR A 3 -57.86 -20.50 39.85
C TYR A 3 -56.65 -20.56 38.92
N THR A 4 -56.86 -20.13 37.68
CA THR A 4 -55.83 -20.01 36.65
C THR A 4 -55.29 -18.56 36.68
N PHE A 5 -54.01 -18.36 37.00
CA PHE A 5 -53.34 -17.05 36.93
C PHE A 5 -52.80 -16.83 35.53
N PHE A 6 -53.33 -15.82 34.84
CA PHE A 6 -52.76 -15.28 33.60
C PHE A 6 -51.61 -14.33 33.96
N ARG A 7 -50.41 -14.64 33.48
CA ARG A 7 -49.26 -13.72 33.53
C ARG A 7 -49.21 -12.93 32.22
N PHE A 8 -49.41 -11.61 32.30
CA PHE A 8 -49.10 -10.67 31.21
C PHE A 8 -47.59 -10.40 31.21
N LEU A 9 -46.91 -10.75 30.11
CA LEU A 9 -45.56 -10.32 29.80
C LEU A 9 -45.63 -8.96 29.09
N LEU A 10 -45.17 -7.90 29.78
CA LEU A 10 -44.91 -6.60 29.16
C LEU A 10 -43.58 -6.70 28.41
N ALA A 11 -43.63 -6.66 27.08
CA ALA A 11 -42.44 -6.48 26.25
C ALA A 11 -42.07 -4.99 26.23
N ALA A 12 -41.06 -4.58 26.97
CA ALA A 12 -40.48 -3.26 26.89
C ALA A 12 -39.62 -3.19 25.62
N ALA A 13 -40.08 -2.50 24.60
CA ALA A 13 -39.30 -2.18 23.40
C ALA A 13 -38.23 -1.15 23.79
N LEU A 14 -36.98 -1.61 23.86
CA LEU A 14 -35.81 -0.73 23.96
C LEU A 14 -35.61 -0.03 22.60
N LEU A 15 -36.15 1.18 22.47
CA LEU A 15 -35.74 2.12 21.44
C LEU A 15 -34.34 2.63 21.78
N GLY A 16 -33.33 2.00 21.19
CA GLY A 16 -31.97 2.54 21.19
C GLY A 16 -31.93 3.90 20.46
N PRO A 17 -31.08 4.84 20.88
CA PRO A 17 -30.97 6.13 20.21
C PRO A 17 -30.58 5.91 18.75
N VAL A 18 -31.44 6.29 17.83
CA VAL A 18 -31.12 6.46 16.41
C VAL A 18 -30.08 7.60 16.37
N ALA A 19 -28.82 7.24 16.19
CA ALA A 19 -27.77 8.22 15.93
C ALA A 19 -28.12 8.93 14.62
N THR A 20 -28.73 10.10 14.72
CA THR A 20 -28.88 11.03 13.59
C THR A 20 -27.46 11.38 13.13
N THR A 21 -27.03 10.81 12.01
CA THR A 21 -25.84 11.24 11.30
C THR A 21 -26.08 12.68 10.84
N ALA A 22 -25.65 13.64 11.66
CA ALA A 22 -25.60 15.03 11.24
C ALA A 22 -24.80 15.07 9.92
N THR A 23 -25.40 15.64 8.88
CA THR A 23 -24.75 15.91 7.59
C THR A 23 -23.55 16.81 7.89
N ARG A 24 -22.34 16.23 7.85
CA ARG A 24 -21.11 16.97 8.13
C ARG A 24 -20.83 17.86 6.90
N ALA A 25 -20.79 19.17 7.09
CA ALA A 25 -20.26 20.07 6.08
C ALA A 25 -18.82 19.67 5.74
N ALA A 26 -18.37 19.94 4.50
CA ALA A 26 -16.99 19.68 4.10
C ALA A 26 -16.02 20.30 5.10
N GLU A 27 -15.11 19.50 5.65
CA GLU A 27 -14.06 19.99 6.56
C GLU A 27 -13.02 20.75 5.74
N VAL A 28 -12.66 21.97 6.18
CA VAL A 28 -11.57 22.76 5.58
C VAL A 28 -10.34 22.68 6.50
N VAL A 29 -9.23 22.22 5.95
CA VAL A 29 -7.94 22.06 6.63
C VAL A 29 -6.93 22.99 5.99
N GLU A 30 -6.44 23.99 6.72
CA GLU A 30 -5.51 24.98 6.22
C GLU A 30 -4.11 24.85 6.83
N LEU A 31 -3.09 24.93 5.98
CA LEU A 31 -1.67 25.02 6.34
C LEU A 31 -1.09 26.29 5.68
N ARG A 32 -1.31 27.43 6.32
CA ARG A 32 -0.84 28.72 5.79
C ARG A 32 0.67 28.84 5.90
N GLN A 33 1.31 29.20 4.79
CA GLN A 33 2.75 29.40 4.68
C GLN A 33 3.02 30.69 3.90
N PRO A 34 3.09 31.86 4.57
CA PRO A 34 3.16 33.17 3.91
C PRO A 34 4.35 33.34 2.94
N ASN A 35 5.44 32.61 3.18
CA ASN A 35 6.66 32.66 2.36
C ASN A 35 6.68 31.62 1.23
N ALA A 36 5.64 30.77 1.10
CA ALA A 36 5.61 29.78 0.04
C ALA A 36 5.28 30.45 -1.31
N ALA A 37 6.05 30.09 -2.35
CA ALA A 37 5.75 30.50 -3.71
C ALA A 37 4.57 29.70 -4.32
N LYS A 38 4.30 28.51 -3.79
CA LYS A 38 3.24 27.63 -4.30
C LYS A 38 2.00 27.64 -3.43
N VAL A 39 0.86 27.45 -4.11
CA VAL A 39 -0.42 27.06 -3.50
C VAL A 39 -0.68 25.61 -3.83
N VAL A 40 -1.12 24.87 -2.82
CA VAL A 40 -1.54 23.47 -2.96
C VAL A 40 -2.98 23.35 -2.50
N VAL A 41 -3.82 22.77 -3.35
CA VAL A 41 -5.18 22.37 -3.01
C VAL A 41 -5.26 20.86 -3.09
N LYS A 42 -5.78 20.21 -2.05
CA LYS A 42 -6.10 18.78 -2.04
C LYS A 42 -7.58 18.60 -1.72
N LEU A 43 -8.32 18.00 -2.64
CA LEU A 43 -9.71 17.66 -2.45
C LEU A 43 -9.78 16.15 -2.20
N GLN A 44 -9.98 15.78 -0.94
CA GLN A 44 -9.97 14.40 -0.49
C GLN A 44 -11.40 13.90 -0.29
N PHE A 45 -11.80 12.93 -1.11
CA PHE A 45 -13.11 12.27 -1.02
C PHE A 45 -12.96 10.90 -0.37
N ARG A 46 -13.83 10.58 0.60
CA ARG A 46 -13.87 9.27 1.24
C ARG A 46 -14.59 8.25 0.34
N ASN A 47 -14.01 8.01 -0.81
CA ASN A 47 -14.38 6.99 -1.78
C ASN A 47 -13.11 6.51 -2.49
N GLY A 48 -12.73 5.28 -2.31
CA GLY A 48 -11.61 4.63 -2.96
C GLY A 48 -12.07 3.41 -3.75
N SER A 49 -11.13 2.59 -4.20
CA SER A 49 -11.45 1.40 -5.00
C SER A 49 -12.34 0.39 -4.26
N ALA A 50 -12.31 0.36 -2.93
CA ALA A 50 -13.22 -0.49 -2.15
C ALA A 50 -14.70 -0.09 -2.28
N ALA A 51 -14.98 1.09 -2.81
CA ALA A 51 -16.34 1.55 -3.12
C ALA A 51 -16.82 1.17 -4.53
N ASP A 52 -15.95 0.58 -5.36
CA ASP A 52 -16.33 0.13 -6.70
C ASP A 52 -17.54 -0.82 -6.64
N PRO A 53 -18.55 -0.67 -7.50
CA PRO A 53 -19.63 -1.65 -7.60
C PRO A 53 -19.08 -3.04 -8.00
N VAL A 54 -19.74 -4.10 -7.56
CA VAL A 54 -19.38 -5.47 -7.96
C VAL A 54 -19.46 -5.61 -9.48
N GLY A 55 -18.40 -6.16 -10.09
CA GLY A 55 -18.26 -6.31 -11.53
C GLY A 55 -17.89 -5.02 -12.27
N LYS A 56 -17.55 -3.96 -11.52
CA LYS A 56 -17.08 -2.67 -12.05
C LYS A 56 -15.77 -2.25 -11.33
N GLU A 57 -14.97 -3.21 -10.91
CA GLU A 57 -13.71 -2.98 -10.22
C GLU A 57 -12.78 -2.13 -11.12
N GLY A 58 -12.35 -0.98 -10.58
CA GLY A 58 -11.58 0.05 -11.29
C GLY A 58 -12.38 1.28 -11.71
N LEU A 59 -13.69 1.33 -11.41
CA LEU A 59 -14.55 2.47 -11.76
C LEU A 59 -14.14 3.75 -11.05
N THR A 60 -13.81 3.69 -9.76
CA THR A 60 -13.35 4.85 -8.99
C THR A 60 -12.08 5.44 -9.59
N TYR A 61 -11.10 4.59 -9.89
CA TYR A 61 -9.86 5.01 -10.52
C TYR A 61 -10.12 5.65 -11.88
N LEU A 62 -10.84 4.98 -12.80
CA LEU A 62 -11.13 5.52 -14.13
C LEU A 62 -11.87 6.86 -14.06
N THR A 63 -12.84 6.98 -13.17
CA THR A 63 -13.59 8.23 -12.97
C THR A 63 -12.66 9.36 -12.52
N SER A 64 -11.77 9.10 -11.57
CA SER A 64 -10.82 10.10 -11.07
C SER A 64 -9.81 10.55 -12.14
N GLN A 65 -9.34 9.60 -12.97
CA GLN A 65 -8.46 9.92 -14.11
C GLN A 65 -9.20 10.76 -15.17
N LEU A 66 -10.46 10.43 -15.47
CA LEU A 66 -11.26 11.22 -16.41
C LEU A 66 -11.49 12.65 -15.94
N VAL A 67 -11.62 12.90 -14.65
CA VAL A 67 -11.70 14.25 -14.10
C VAL A 67 -10.40 15.03 -14.32
N THR A 68 -9.24 14.38 -14.19
CA THR A 68 -7.95 15.09 -14.25
C THR A 68 -7.27 15.05 -15.62
N GLU A 69 -7.52 14.01 -16.42
CA GLU A 69 -6.89 13.87 -17.74
C GLU A 69 -7.83 14.13 -18.91
N GLY A 70 -9.13 14.30 -18.62
CA GLY A 70 -10.13 14.77 -19.58
C GLY A 70 -10.20 16.30 -19.63
N GLY A 71 -11.21 16.80 -20.32
CA GLY A 71 -11.51 18.22 -20.42
C GLY A 71 -12.52 18.69 -19.38
N THR A 72 -12.83 19.98 -19.45
CA THR A 72 -13.98 20.62 -18.82
C THR A 72 -15.07 20.88 -19.86
N LYS A 73 -16.24 21.36 -19.40
CA LYS A 73 -17.30 21.82 -20.33
C LYS A 73 -16.79 22.85 -21.35
N ASP A 74 -15.83 23.68 -20.94
CA ASP A 74 -15.40 24.86 -21.72
C ASP A 74 -14.06 24.67 -22.44
N LEU A 75 -13.24 23.69 -22.01
CA LEU A 75 -11.89 23.46 -22.54
C LEU A 75 -11.64 21.95 -22.72
N THR A 76 -11.08 21.58 -23.87
CA THR A 76 -10.59 20.22 -24.10
C THR A 76 -9.35 19.91 -23.28
N SER A 77 -8.99 18.63 -23.15
CA SER A 77 -7.77 18.21 -22.47
C SER A 77 -6.49 18.81 -23.09
N ALA A 78 -6.45 18.98 -24.41
CA ALA A 78 -5.35 19.64 -25.12
C ALA A 78 -5.27 21.14 -24.77
N GLN A 79 -6.39 21.86 -24.84
CA GLN A 79 -6.45 23.28 -24.48
C GLN A 79 -6.07 23.54 -23.01
N LEU A 80 -6.44 22.62 -22.10
CA LEU A 80 -6.01 22.70 -20.69
C LEU A 80 -4.48 22.57 -20.55
N LYS A 81 -3.85 21.65 -21.28
CA LYS A 81 -2.39 21.49 -21.28
C LYS A 81 -1.68 22.75 -21.78
N ASP A 82 -2.14 23.32 -22.89
CA ASP A 82 -1.58 24.55 -23.47
C ASP A 82 -1.74 25.75 -22.50
N LEU A 83 -2.91 25.88 -21.89
CA LEU A 83 -3.19 26.96 -20.92
C LEU A 83 -2.28 26.84 -19.68
N LEU A 84 -2.02 25.64 -19.20
CA LEU A 84 -1.28 25.39 -17.95
C LEU A 84 0.23 25.33 -18.13
N TYR A 85 0.71 25.05 -19.35
CA TYR A 85 2.14 24.92 -19.62
C TYR A 85 2.98 26.12 -19.12
N PRO A 86 2.61 27.40 -19.42
CA PRO A 86 3.40 28.55 -18.94
C PRO A 86 3.27 28.80 -17.43
N MET A 87 2.34 28.15 -16.73
CA MET A 87 2.14 28.32 -15.29
C MET A 87 2.98 27.32 -14.46
N ALA A 88 3.64 26.36 -15.08
CA ALA A 88 4.28 25.24 -14.40
C ALA A 88 3.35 24.58 -13.35
N ALA A 89 2.05 24.63 -13.61
CA ALA A 89 1.02 24.06 -12.77
C ALA A 89 0.89 22.57 -13.03
N ARG A 90 0.54 21.82 -12.02
CA ARG A 90 0.21 20.41 -12.16
C ARG A 90 -1.02 20.06 -11.35
N TYR A 91 -1.76 19.10 -11.83
CA TYR A 91 -2.88 18.49 -11.12
C TYR A 91 -2.96 17.01 -11.50
N TYR A 92 -3.46 16.21 -10.56
CA TYR A 92 -3.59 14.78 -10.73
C TYR A 92 -4.53 14.21 -9.67
N ALA A 93 -5.06 13.02 -9.93
CA ALA A 93 -5.79 12.24 -8.97
C ALA A 93 -4.95 11.07 -8.45
N THR A 94 -5.09 10.77 -7.17
CA THR A 94 -4.62 9.51 -6.56
C THR A 94 -5.81 8.82 -5.93
N THR A 95 -5.95 7.52 -6.20
CA THR A 95 -6.99 6.67 -5.59
C THR A 95 -6.32 5.55 -4.84
N ASP A 96 -6.63 5.41 -3.56
CA ASP A 96 -6.29 4.24 -2.76
C ASP A 96 -7.55 3.39 -2.48
N LYS A 97 -7.49 2.50 -1.51
CA LYS A 97 -8.63 1.61 -1.21
C LYS A 97 -9.86 2.36 -0.68
N GLU A 98 -9.67 3.45 0.07
CA GLU A 98 -10.77 4.16 0.75
C GLU A 98 -10.95 5.61 0.32
N VAL A 99 -9.95 6.19 -0.31
CA VAL A 99 -9.90 7.63 -0.57
C VAL A 99 -9.44 7.94 -1.98
N THR A 100 -10.09 8.92 -2.59
CA THR A 100 -9.62 9.58 -3.81
C THR A 100 -9.24 11.02 -3.49
N THR A 101 -8.03 11.42 -3.87
CA THR A 101 -7.52 12.78 -3.64
C THR A 101 -7.15 13.44 -4.96
N PHE A 102 -7.82 14.55 -5.27
CA PHE A 102 -7.43 15.44 -6.36
C PHE A 102 -6.45 16.47 -5.82
N THR A 103 -5.25 16.52 -6.39
CA THR A 103 -4.19 17.45 -5.99
C THR A 103 -3.96 18.47 -7.08
N PHE A 104 -3.91 19.75 -6.71
CA PHE A 104 -3.63 20.87 -7.58
C PHE A 104 -2.48 21.68 -6.98
N GLU A 105 -1.44 21.92 -7.77
CA GLU A 105 -0.25 22.67 -7.35
C GLU A 105 0.07 23.72 -8.40
N PHE A 106 0.16 24.99 -8.00
CA PHE A 106 0.46 26.11 -8.90
C PHE A 106 1.17 27.26 -8.15
N HIS A 107 1.82 28.15 -8.90
CA HIS A 107 2.43 29.33 -8.31
C HIS A 107 1.35 30.32 -7.85
N LYS A 108 1.57 30.97 -6.69
CA LYS A 108 0.60 31.91 -6.08
C LYS A 108 0.13 33.04 -7.01
N ASP A 109 0.98 33.49 -7.93
CA ASP A 109 0.67 34.57 -8.88
C ASP A 109 -0.31 34.15 -9.98
N PHE A 110 -0.62 32.85 -10.09
CA PHE A 110 -1.56 32.29 -11.06
C PHE A 110 -2.90 31.87 -10.44
N ILE A 111 -3.19 32.24 -9.19
CA ILE A 111 -4.46 31.86 -8.52
C ILE A 111 -5.66 32.18 -9.41
N ASP A 112 -5.76 33.41 -9.90
CA ASP A 112 -6.92 33.87 -10.67
C ASP A 112 -7.06 33.19 -12.05
N LYS A 113 -5.93 32.80 -12.66
CA LYS A 113 -5.90 32.07 -13.94
C LYS A 113 -6.14 30.57 -13.77
N PHE A 114 -5.64 29.99 -12.67
CA PHE A 114 -5.73 28.55 -12.43
C PHE A 114 -7.07 28.15 -11.78
N TYR A 115 -7.66 29.01 -10.95
CA TYR A 115 -8.89 28.69 -10.23
C TYR A 115 -10.07 28.29 -11.13
N PRO A 116 -10.34 28.96 -12.29
CA PRO A 116 -11.36 28.50 -13.22
C PRO A 116 -11.15 27.08 -13.73
N VAL A 117 -9.90 26.65 -13.94
CA VAL A 117 -9.55 25.28 -14.34
C VAL A 117 -9.92 24.28 -13.24
N LEU A 118 -9.48 24.53 -12.01
CA LEU A 118 -9.81 23.68 -10.84
C LEU A 118 -11.34 23.55 -10.71
N ARG A 119 -12.04 24.67 -10.75
CA ARG A 119 -13.49 24.72 -10.65
C ARG A 119 -14.16 23.95 -11.79
N GLY A 120 -13.69 24.12 -13.03
CA GLY A 120 -14.20 23.41 -14.21
C GLY A 120 -14.04 21.90 -14.09
N LEU A 121 -12.84 21.43 -13.71
CA LEU A 121 -12.55 20.00 -13.52
C LEU A 121 -13.43 19.37 -12.44
N MET A 122 -13.70 20.10 -11.35
CA MET A 122 -14.46 19.55 -10.22
C MET A 122 -15.98 19.74 -10.32
N LEU A 123 -16.48 20.72 -11.07
CA LEU A 123 -17.93 20.97 -11.13
C LEU A 123 -18.53 20.64 -12.49
N THR A 124 -17.74 20.71 -13.55
CA THR A 124 -18.22 20.52 -14.92
C THR A 124 -17.20 19.77 -15.79
N PRO A 125 -16.74 18.57 -15.36
CA PRO A 125 -15.88 17.73 -16.21
C PRO A 125 -16.63 17.34 -17.49
N SER A 126 -15.92 17.24 -18.63
CA SER A 126 -16.57 17.00 -19.93
C SER A 126 -17.03 15.54 -20.13
N PHE A 127 -16.30 14.57 -19.62
CA PHE A 127 -16.55 13.14 -19.83
C PHE A 127 -16.88 12.79 -21.28
N THR A 128 -15.94 13.10 -22.21
CA THR A 128 -16.09 12.78 -23.63
C THR A 128 -15.89 11.28 -23.87
N GLN A 129 -16.46 10.75 -24.96
CA GLN A 129 -16.25 9.36 -25.35
C GLN A 129 -14.78 9.10 -25.71
N GLU A 130 -14.13 10.03 -26.39
CA GLU A 130 -12.71 9.94 -26.76
C GLU A 130 -11.79 9.78 -25.55
N ASP A 131 -11.91 10.65 -24.54
CA ASP A 131 -11.10 10.57 -23.31
C ASP A 131 -11.40 9.29 -22.54
N PHE A 132 -12.69 8.89 -22.49
CA PHE A 132 -13.09 7.65 -21.85
C PHE A 132 -12.44 6.42 -22.50
N ASP A 133 -12.50 6.30 -23.82
CA ASP A 133 -11.94 5.16 -24.55
C ASP A 133 -10.42 5.10 -24.39
N ARG A 134 -9.75 6.24 -24.48
CA ARG A 134 -8.30 6.38 -24.26
C ARG A 134 -7.88 5.93 -22.86
N LEU A 135 -8.51 6.46 -21.82
CA LEU A 135 -8.14 6.18 -20.43
C LEU A 135 -8.53 4.77 -20.00
N LYS A 136 -9.69 4.28 -20.43
CA LYS A 136 -10.11 2.89 -20.22
C LYS A 136 -9.13 1.91 -20.87
N SER A 137 -8.72 2.18 -22.12
CA SER A 137 -7.73 1.35 -22.82
C SER A 137 -6.38 1.33 -22.09
N ASN A 138 -5.90 2.48 -21.61
CA ASN A 138 -4.66 2.57 -20.82
C ASN A 138 -4.76 1.78 -19.51
N GLN A 139 -5.88 1.89 -18.81
CA GLN A 139 -6.12 1.16 -17.56
C GLN A 139 -6.18 -0.35 -17.80
N LEU A 140 -6.90 -0.78 -18.85
CA LEU A 140 -7.00 -2.18 -19.21
C LEU A 140 -5.64 -2.77 -19.59
N ASN A 141 -4.87 -2.06 -20.43
CA ASN A 141 -3.51 -2.45 -20.79
C ASN A 141 -2.62 -2.62 -19.54
N TYR A 142 -2.75 -1.70 -18.55
CA TYR A 142 -1.99 -1.86 -17.31
C TYR A 142 -2.36 -3.15 -16.58
N VAL A 143 -3.64 -3.43 -16.38
CA VAL A 143 -4.10 -4.61 -15.65
C VAL A 143 -3.81 -5.91 -16.38
N GLU A 144 -3.90 -5.94 -17.73
CA GLU A 144 -3.70 -7.15 -18.52
C GLU A 144 -2.23 -7.41 -18.86
N GLN A 145 -1.44 -6.37 -19.13
CA GLN A 145 -0.09 -6.52 -19.69
C GLN A 145 1.00 -5.93 -18.78
N VAL A 146 0.89 -4.62 -18.46
CA VAL A 146 1.99 -3.90 -17.84
C VAL A 146 2.37 -4.47 -16.48
N ILE A 147 1.39 -4.79 -15.63
CA ILE A 147 1.66 -5.33 -14.29
C ILE A 147 2.42 -6.67 -14.35
N ARG A 148 2.17 -7.49 -15.37
CA ARG A 148 2.83 -8.79 -15.56
C ARG A 148 4.20 -8.68 -16.20
N ALA A 149 4.43 -7.64 -17.03
CA ALA A 149 5.65 -7.50 -17.83
C ALA A 149 6.70 -6.59 -17.19
N SER A 150 6.30 -5.61 -16.38
CA SER A 150 7.18 -4.52 -15.95
C SER A 150 8.05 -4.85 -14.73
N SER A 151 7.52 -5.55 -13.74
CA SER A 151 8.22 -5.81 -12.48
C SER A 151 7.59 -6.99 -11.73
N ASP A 152 8.36 -8.05 -11.53
CA ASP A 152 7.93 -9.18 -10.71
C ASP A 152 7.78 -8.78 -9.23
N GLU A 153 8.48 -7.73 -8.81
CA GLU A 153 8.37 -7.16 -7.47
C GLU A 153 7.00 -6.50 -7.25
N ASP A 154 6.58 -5.62 -8.18
CA ASP A 154 5.26 -4.98 -8.09
C ASP A 154 4.14 -6.00 -8.28
N TYR A 155 4.34 -6.97 -9.17
CA TYR A 155 3.41 -8.05 -9.39
C TYR A 155 3.18 -8.88 -8.11
N SER A 156 4.26 -9.32 -7.45
CA SER A 156 4.20 -10.08 -6.19
C SER A 156 3.49 -9.31 -5.08
N LYS A 157 3.68 -8.00 -5.01
CA LYS A 157 3.04 -7.12 -4.04
C LYS A 157 1.52 -7.08 -4.22
N PHE A 158 1.04 -6.89 -5.46
CA PHE A 158 -0.40 -6.89 -5.72
C PHE A 158 -1.03 -8.27 -5.54
N ALA A 159 -0.29 -9.33 -5.87
CA ALA A 159 -0.74 -10.69 -5.65
C ALA A 159 -0.82 -11.04 -4.15
N LEU A 160 0.12 -10.56 -3.34
CA LEU A 160 0.01 -10.67 -1.89
C LEU A 160 -1.22 -9.93 -1.35
N GLU A 161 -1.50 -8.74 -1.86
CA GLU A 161 -2.67 -7.96 -1.45
C GLU A 161 -3.98 -8.67 -1.83
N ASP A 162 -4.03 -9.28 -3.02
CA ASP A 162 -5.15 -10.14 -3.44
C ASP A 162 -5.36 -11.30 -2.46
N GLN A 163 -4.28 -11.97 -2.05
CA GLN A 163 -4.33 -13.09 -1.10
C GLN A 163 -4.76 -12.65 0.30
N LEU A 164 -4.20 -11.55 0.83
CA LEU A 164 -4.52 -10.98 2.14
C LEU A 164 -5.99 -10.59 2.29
N PHE A 165 -6.57 -10.03 1.24
CA PHE A 165 -7.92 -9.45 1.27
C PHE A 165 -8.94 -10.23 0.45
N ARG A 166 -8.64 -11.49 0.11
CA ARG A 166 -9.49 -12.33 -0.73
C ARG A 166 -10.93 -12.41 -0.21
N GLY A 167 -11.88 -12.22 -1.12
CA GLY A 167 -13.30 -12.18 -0.80
C GLY A 167 -13.79 -10.86 -0.17
N SER A 168 -12.92 -9.86 -0.01
CA SER A 168 -13.28 -8.53 0.47
C SER A 168 -13.17 -7.48 -0.64
N ARG A 169 -13.68 -6.27 -0.36
CA ARG A 169 -13.59 -5.13 -1.28
C ARG A 169 -12.17 -4.56 -1.44
N TYR A 170 -11.23 -4.97 -0.62
CA TYR A 170 -9.81 -4.60 -0.74
C TYR A 170 -9.01 -5.53 -1.65
N GLN A 171 -9.58 -6.65 -2.07
CA GLN A 171 -8.87 -7.67 -2.85
C GLN A 171 -8.30 -7.12 -4.16
N HIS A 172 -9.12 -6.46 -4.98
CA HIS A 172 -8.68 -6.02 -6.30
C HIS A 172 -7.73 -4.81 -6.22
N MET A 173 -6.84 -4.69 -7.19
CA MET A 173 -5.99 -3.50 -7.35
C MET A 173 -6.86 -2.24 -7.48
N THR A 174 -6.33 -1.09 -7.08
CA THR A 174 -7.03 0.20 -7.25
C THR A 174 -7.41 0.48 -8.70
N ARG A 175 -6.62 -0.01 -9.66
CA ARG A 175 -6.92 0.05 -11.10
C ARG A 175 -7.95 -1.00 -11.56
N GLY A 176 -8.44 -1.84 -10.65
CA GLY A 176 -9.49 -2.83 -10.90
C GLY A 176 -8.98 -4.16 -11.41
N THR A 177 -9.92 -4.94 -11.95
CA THR A 177 -9.69 -6.23 -12.61
C THR A 177 -9.92 -6.10 -14.12
N ALA A 178 -9.38 -7.03 -14.91
CA ALA A 178 -9.60 -7.02 -16.35
C ALA A 178 -11.10 -7.11 -16.72
N ALA A 179 -11.85 -7.98 -16.02
CA ALA A 179 -13.30 -8.11 -16.23
C ALA A 179 -14.05 -6.84 -15.81
N GLY A 180 -13.73 -6.30 -14.63
CA GLY A 180 -14.34 -5.07 -14.11
C GLY A 180 -14.14 -3.90 -15.07
N VAL A 181 -12.89 -3.63 -15.48
CA VAL A 181 -12.56 -2.51 -16.39
C VAL A 181 -13.26 -2.68 -17.75
N LYS A 182 -13.28 -3.90 -18.32
CA LYS A 182 -13.99 -4.18 -19.59
C LYS A 182 -15.47 -3.83 -19.50
N SER A 183 -16.11 -4.10 -18.37
CA SER A 183 -17.55 -3.89 -18.16
C SER A 183 -17.95 -2.42 -17.99
N ILE A 184 -17.02 -1.52 -17.61
CA ILE A 184 -17.31 -0.11 -17.34
C ILE A 184 -17.73 0.60 -18.63
N THR A 185 -18.79 1.39 -18.54
CA THR A 185 -19.29 2.27 -19.61
C THR A 185 -19.10 3.74 -19.23
N LEU A 186 -19.18 4.64 -20.21
CA LEU A 186 -19.16 6.08 -19.95
C LEU A 186 -20.37 6.53 -19.09
N ALA A 187 -21.52 5.85 -19.24
CA ALA A 187 -22.69 6.09 -18.40
C ALA A 187 -22.41 5.75 -16.93
N ASP A 188 -21.72 4.63 -16.67
CA ASP A 188 -21.30 4.27 -15.31
C ASP A 188 -20.41 5.35 -14.68
N VAL A 189 -19.44 5.88 -15.44
CA VAL A 189 -18.56 6.95 -14.98
C VAL A 189 -19.34 8.20 -14.59
N LYS A 190 -20.25 8.67 -15.48
CA LYS A 190 -21.07 9.85 -15.24
C LYS A 190 -21.96 9.67 -14.00
N GLN A 191 -22.60 8.51 -13.87
CA GLN A 191 -23.42 8.20 -12.72
C GLN A 191 -22.58 8.10 -11.43
N TYR A 192 -21.45 7.41 -11.48
CA TYR A 192 -20.57 7.26 -10.34
C TYR A 192 -20.02 8.62 -9.88
N TYR A 193 -19.61 9.49 -10.80
CA TYR A 193 -19.18 10.84 -10.46
C TYR A 193 -20.26 11.61 -9.71
N ALA A 194 -21.49 11.59 -10.20
CA ALA A 194 -22.62 12.28 -9.60
C ALA A 194 -23.04 11.73 -8.21
N THR A 195 -22.68 10.50 -7.88
CA THR A 195 -23.11 9.84 -6.63
C THR A 195 -21.99 9.58 -5.64
N ALA A 196 -20.74 9.59 -6.06
CA ALA A 196 -19.60 9.22 -5.21
C ALA A 196 -18.74 10.42 -4.77
N PHE A 197 -18.69 11.50 -5.56
CA PHE A 197 -17.90 12.69 -5.27
C PHE A 197 -18.81 13.81 -4.73
N GLY A 198 -19.09 13.77 -3.44
CA GLY A 198 -20.07 14.64 -2.82
C GLY A 198 -19.52 15.48 -1.66
N THR A 199 -20.31 16.48 -1.24
CA THR A 199 -19.96 17.44 -0.18
C THR A 199 -19.81 16.80 1.20
N ASP A 200 -20.52 15.71 1.47
CA ASP A 200 -20.57 15.02 2.76
C ASP A 200 -19.42 14.03 2.99
N ASN A 201 -18.72 13.66 1.92
CA ASN A 201 -17.50 12.84 2.00
C ASN A 201 -16.21 13.58 1.61
N LEU A 202 -16.28 14.91 1.44
CA LEU A 202 -15.18 15.79 1.05
C LEU A 202 -14.48 16.41 2.26
N THR A 203 -13.14 16.38 2.23
CA THR A 203 -12.27 17.22 3.05
C THR A 203 -11.44 18.12 2.09
N ILE A 204 -11.48 19.43 2.32
CA ILE A 204 -10.76 20.44 1.53
C ILE A 204 -9.46 20.78 2.24
N GLY A 205 -8.33 20.46 1.62
CA GLY A 205 -7.00 20.82 2.12
C GLY A 205 -6.41 21.99 1.34
N LEU A 206 -5.83 22.95 2.05
CA LEU A 206 -5.16 24.10 1.49
C LEU A 206 -3.79 24.30 2.12
N ALA A 207 -2.73 24.47 1.32
CA ALA A 207 -1.41 24.83 1.84
C ALA A 207 -0.75 25.92 0.98
N GLY A 208 0.11 26.72 1.62
CA GLY A 208 0.90 27.75 0.96
C GLY A 208 0.40 29.17 1.20
N ASN A 209 0.74 30.06 0.25
CA ASN A 209 0.43 31.48 0.32
C ASN A 209 -0.74 31.84 -0.60
N TYR A 210 -1.92 32.02 -0.03
CA TYR A 210 -3.14 32.37 -0.73
C TYR A 210 -3.98 33.37 0.09
N PRO A 211 -4.78 34.24 -0.54
CA PRO A 211 -5.64 35.18 0.17
C PRO A 211 -6.79 34.46 0.89
N ALA A 212 -7.27 35.03 1.99
CA ALA A 212 -8.39 34.45 2.76
C ALA A 212 -9.68 34.30 1.92
N SER A 213 -9.87 35.17 0.93
CA SER A 213 -10.99 35.10 -0.03
C SER A 213 -10.96 33.82 -0.87
N PHE A 214 -9.78 33.31 -1.21
CA PHE A 214 -9.64 32.11 -2.04
C PHE A 214 -10.22 30.87 -1.35
N ALA A 215 -9.89 30.65 -0.06
CA ALA A 215 -10.43 29.51 0.70
C ALA A 215 -11.97 29.57 0.79
N LYS A 216 -12.53 30.75 1.06
CA LYS A 216 -13.98 30.96 1.12
C LYS A 216 -14.67 30.74 -0.23
N GLN A 217 -14.06 31.22 -1.31
CA GLN A 217 -14.57 31.03 -2.66
C GLN A 217 -14.57 29.55 -3.06
N LEU A 218 -13.46 28.84 -2.80
CA LEU A 218 -13.34 27.42 -3.08
C LEU A 218 -14.39 26.60 -2.31
N GLU A 219 -14.55 26.85 -1.01
CA GLU A 219 -15.59 26.22 -0.19
C GLU A 219 -16.99 26.48 -0.74
N ALA A 220 -17.31 27.72 -1.07
CA ALA A 220 -18.61 28.11 -1.61
C ALA A 220 -18.92 27.43 -2.96
N ASP A 221 -17.93 27.33 -3.84
CA ASP A 221 -18.10 26.67 -5.12
C ASP A 221 -18.25 25.15 -4.97
N LEU A 222 -17.43 24.50 -4.10
CA LEU A 222 -17.52 23.06 -3.88
C LEU A 222 -18.80 22.61 -3.13
N LYS A 223 -19.50 23.52 -2.45
CA LYS A 223 -20.87 23.26 -1.94
C LYS A 223 -21.89 22.95 -3.03
N LYS A 224 -21.57 23.23 -4.30
CA LYS A 224 -22.40 22.90 -5.47
C LYS A 224 -22.30 21.44 -5.88
N LEU A 225 -21.30 20.70 -5.37
CA LEU A 225 -21.22 19.25 -5.55
C LEU A 225 -22.45 18.56 -4.92
N PRO A 226 -22.91 17.45 -5.47
CA PRO A 226 -24.02 16.69 -4.90
C PRO A 226 -23.67 16.15 -3.50
N LYS A 227 -24.61 15.50 -2.85
CA LYS A 227 -24.35 14.65 -1.69
C LYS A 227 -23.92 13.27 -2.16
N SER A 228 -22.92 12.68 -1.51
CA SER A 228 -22.52 11.31 -1.81
C SER A 228 -23.51 10.30 -1.24
N SER A 229 -23.82 9.28 -2.03
CA SER A 229 -24.57 8.10 -1.57
C SER A 229 -23.68 6.88 -1.36
N VAL A 230 -22.40 6.98 -1.70
CA VAL A 230 -21.44 5.88 -1.66
C VAL A 230 -20.85 5.74 -0.27
N LYS A 231 -20.79 4.50 0.21
CA LYS A 231 -20.11 4.11 1.45
C LYS A 231 -19.00 3.13 1.10
N THR A 232 -17.81 3.37 1.63
CA THR A 232 -16.69 2.45 1.49
C THR A 232 -16.72 1.43 2.62
N PRO A 233 -16.96 0.14 2.33
CA PRO A 233 -16.89 -0.89 3.36
C PRO A 233 -15.45 -1.11 3.79
N ILE A 234 -15.23 -1.20 5.11
CA ILE A 234 -13.93 -1.51 5.70
C ILE A 234 -13.88 -3.03 5.91
N PRO A 235 -12.97 -3.75 5.25
CA PRO A 235 -12.86 -5.18 5.45
C PRO A 235 -12.13 -5.51 6.75
N VAL A 236 -12.42 -6.69 7.26
CA VAL A 236 -11.59 -7.35 8.26
C VAL A 236 -10.79 -8.43 7.53
N ALA A 237 -9.48 -8.23 7.39
CA ALA A 237 -8.62 -9.27 6.83
C ALA A 237 -8.55 -10.47 7.79
N ALA A 238 -8.73 -11.66 7.24
CA ALA A 238 -8.59 -12.89 8.02
C ALA A 238 -7.11 -13.17 8.32
N MET A 239 -6.80 -13.51 9.58
CA MET A 239 -5.48 -13.97 9.94
C MET A 239 -5.32 -15.43 9.46
N PRO A 240 -4.26 -15.78 8.71
CA PRO A 240 -4.03 -17.17 8.31
C PRO A 240 -3.64 -18.02 9.51
N ASN A 241 -3.96 -19.30 9.45
CA ASN A 241 -3.46 -20.30 10.39
C ASN A 241 -2.30 -21.05 9.73
N GLY A 242 -1.09 -20.69 10.08
CA GLY A 242 0.12 -21.14 9.41
C GLY A 242 0.50 -20.24 8.22
N ILE A 243 1.46 -20.69 7.43
CA ILE A 243 1.96 -20.00 6.25
C ILE A 243 1.25 -20.55 5.02
N HIS A 244 0.52 -19.70 4.32
CA HIS A 244 -0.16 -20.00 3.06
C HIS A 244 0.65 -19.43 1.90
N VAL A 245 1.13 -20.29 1.01
CA VAL A 245 2.00 -19.91 -0.11
C VAL A 245 1.26 -20.01 -1.44
N GLU A 246 1.28 -18.95 -2.22
CA GLU A 246 0.88 -18.94 -3.63
C GLU A 246 2.11 -18.69 -4.50
N ILE A 247 2.47 -19.67 -5.32
CA ILE A 247 3.56 -19.59 -6.28
C ILE A 247 2.97 -19.26 -7.64
N ILE A 248 3.32 -18.10 -8.17
CA ILE A 248 2.87 -17.66 -9.48
C ILE A 248 3.91 -18.10 -10.50
N SER A 249 3.51 -19.07 -11.33
CA SER A 249 4.28 -19.60 -12.45
C SER A 249 4.22 -18.61 -13.59
N LYS A 250 5.38 -18.03 -13.94
CA LYS A 250 5.52 -17.00 -14.97
C LYS A 250 6.63 -17.38 -15.94
N PRO A 251 6.32 -17.58 -17.24
CA PRO A 251 7.34 -17.87 -18.24
C PRO A 251 8.46 -16.83 -18.26
N ASP A 252 9.69 -17.29 -18.42
CA ASP A 252 10.89 -16.46 -18.58
C ASP A 252 11.19 -15.51 -17.41
N ALA A 253 10.71 -15.80 -16.21
CA ALA A 253 11.09 -15.04 -15.03
C ALA A 253 12.58 -15.26 -14.70
N LEU A 254 13.34 -14.17 -14.62
CA LEU A 254 14.80 -14.22 -14.41
C LEU A 254 15.21 -14.45 -12.94
N GLY A 255 14.26 -14.46 -12.04
CA GLY A 255 14.48 -14.64 -10.60
C GLY A 255 13.17 -14.92 -9.89
N SER A 256 13.26 -15.30 -8.61
CA SER A 256 12.10 -15.50 -7.75
C SER A 256 11.90 -14.28 -6.85
N ALA A 257 10.84 -13.49 -7.09
CA ALA A 257 10.43 -12.39 -6.23
C ALA A 257 9.52 -12.92 -5.12
N VAL A 258 9.87 -12.66 -3.85
CA VAL A 258 9.13 -13.17 -2.69
C VAL A 258 8.52 -12.02 -1.90
N TYR A 259 7.22 -12.03 -1.75
CA TYR A 259 6.48 -11.11 -0.89
C TYR A 259 5.73 -11.91 0.18
N ALA A 260 5.90 -11.55 1.45
CA ALA A 260 5.22 -12.20 2.56
C ALA A 260 4.55 -11.17 3.45
N GLY A 261 3.41 -11.48 4.04
CA GLY A 261 2.73 -10.51 4.90
C GLY A 261 1.57 -11.10 5.70
N PHE A 262 1.13 -10.32 6.66
CA PHE A 262 0.02 -10.65 7.55
C PHE A 262 -0.73 -9.39 7.97
N PRO A 263 -2.06 -9.47 8.22
CA PRO A 263 -2.83 -8.34 8.71
C PRO A 263 -2.34 -7.84 10.06
N ILE A 264 -2.29 -6.53 10.24
CA ILE A 264 -2.10 -5.89 11.56
C ILE A 264 -3.22 -4.89 11.82
N LYS A 265 -3.59 -4.73 13.10
CA LYS A 265 -4.66 -3.79 13.50
C LYS A 265 -4.12 -2.41 13.86
N THR A 266 -2.87 -2.12 13.52
CA THR A 266 -2.19 -0.89 13.89
C THR A 266 -2.04 0.02 12.69
N THR A 267 -2.44 1.27 12.82
CA THR A 267 -2.29 2.34 11.84
C THR A 267 -1.56 3.52 12.45
N ARG A 268 -1.28 4.56 11.68
CA ARG A 268 -0.69 5.81 12.19
C ARG A 268 -1.52 6.50 13.30
N ALA A 269 -2.78 6.07 13.50
CA ALA A 269 -3.61 6.53 14.61
C ALA A 269 -3.24 5.92 15.97
N ASP A 270 -2.60 4.76 15.97
CA ASP A 270 -2.43 3.93 17.16
C ASP A 270 -1.11 4.22 17.88
N ASP A 271 -1.10 4.01 19.20
CA ASP A 271 0.07 4.30 20.04
C ASP A 271 1.25 3.35 19.77
N ASP A 272 0.97 2.10 19.39
CA ASP A 272 2.01 1.11 19.06
C ASP A 272 2.70 1.39 17.71
N PHE A 273 2.16 2.30 16.85
CA PHE A 273 2.71 2.52 15.50
C PHE A 273 4.17 3.00 15.53
N ALA A 274 4.50 3.96 16.40
CA ALA A 274 5.88 4.44 16.52
C ALA A 274 6.85 3.36 17.00
N ALA A 275 6.40 2.44 17.87
CA ALA A 275 7.19 1.29 18.30
C ALA A 275 7.43 0.30 17.14
N LEU A 276 6.40 0.04 16.33
CA LEU A 276 6.52 -0.77 15.13
C LEU A 276 7.40 -0.11 14.06
N MET A 277 7.43 1.23 13.95
CA MET A 277 8.37 1.92 13.07
C MET A 277 9.83 1.59 13.42
N VAL A 278 10.18 1.53 14.73
CA VAL A 278 11.52 1.16 15.17
C VAL A 278 11.82 -0.30 14.80
N ALA A 279 10.92 -1.22 15.09
CA ALA A 279 11.08 -2.63 14.75
C ALA A 279 11.25 -2.85 13.24
N ASN A 280 10.38 -2.21 12.44
CA ASN A 280 10.42 -2.28 10.98
C ASN A 280 11.70 -1.70 10.40
N SER A 281 12.12 -0.54 10.87
CA SER A 281 13.34 0.11 10.39
C SER A 281 14.59 -0.72 10.70
N TRP A 282 14.64 -1.36 11.87
CA TRP A 282 15.71 -2.31 12.19
C TRP A 282 15.69 -3.54 11.28
N LEU A 283 14.51 -4.10 11.03
CA LEU A 283 14.40 -5.32 10.22
C LEU A 283 14.74 -5.05 8.75
N GLY A 284 14.14 -4.01 8.14
CA GLY A 284 14.30 -3.77 6.71
C GLY A 284 13.80 -2.42 6.23
N GLU A 285 14.34 -1.30 6.73
CA GLU A 285 14.00 0.03 6.22
C GLU A 285 14.24 0.15 4.72
N HIS A 286 13.26 0.71 4.00
CA HIS A 286 13.30 0.80 2.55
C HIS A 286 14.57 1.47 2.03
N ARG A 287 15.32 0.72 1.19
CA ARG A 287 16.58 1.15 0.56
C ARG A 287 17.66 1.67 1.52
N LYS A 288 17.69 1.12 2.72
CA LYS A 288 18.74 1.39 3.70
C LYS A 288 19.56 0.13 3.95
N SER A 289 20.86 0.25 3.80
CA SER A 289 21.80 -0.88 3.89
C SER A 289 22.05 -1.39 5.30
N TYR A 290 21.59 -0.70 6.32
CA TYR A 290 21.74 -1.12 7.72
C TYR A 290 20.60 -2.02 8.21
N GLY A 291 19.52 -2.21 7.42
CA GLY A 291 18.45 -3.14 7.76
C GLY A 291 18.95 -4.58 7.88
N LYS A 292 18.41 -5.32 8.83
CA LYS A 292 18.84 -6.69 9.13
C LYS A 292 18.71 -7.64 7.93
N LEU A 293 17.59 -7.52 7.19
CA LEU A 293 17.38 -8.33 5.98
C LEU A 293 18.39 -7.99 4.90
N TYR A 294 18.63 -6.69 4.66
CA TYR A 294 19.61 -6.24 3.68
C TYR A 294 21.01 -6.74 4.03
N ASP A 295 21.42 -6.66 5.30
CA ASP A 295 22.69 -7.16 5.78
C ASP A 295 22.86 -8.66 5.55
N LYS A 296 21.85 -9.46 6.00
CA LYS A 296 21.91 -10.92 5.95
C LYS A 296 21.81 -11.49 4.53
N ILE A 297 20.95 -10.94 3.69
CA ILE A 297 20.63 -11.50 2.37
C ILE A 297 21.56 -10.89 1.32
N ARG A 298 21.65 -9.56 1.26
CA ARG A 298 22.45 -8.89 0.23
C ARG A 298 23.93 -8.76 0.60
N THR A 299 24.25 -8.12 1.74
CA THR A 299 25.65 -7.80 2.08
C THR A 299 26.45 -9.07 2.35
N THR A 300 25.91 -9.97 3.17
CA THR A 300 26.61 -11.18 3.59
C THR A 300 26.61 -12.27 2.50
N ARG A 301 25.52 -12.41 1.71
CA ARG A 301 25.33 -13.54 0.78
C ARG A 301 25.24 -13.17 -0.68
N SER A 302 25.17 -11.88 -1.01
CA SER A 302 25.06 -11.38 -2.39
C SER A 302 23.91 -11.99 -3.21
N MET A 303 22.79 -12.32 -2.54
CA MET A 303 21.68 -13.05 -3.19
C MET A 303 20.87 -12.16 -4.12
N ASN A 304 20.76 -10.85 -3.82
CA ASN A 304 19.96 -9.88 -4.59
C ASN A 304 20.41 -8.44 -4.33
N TYR A 305 19.57 -7.46 -4.68
CA TYR A 305 19.86 -6.02 -4.55
C TYR A 305 19.20 -5.33 -3.35
N GLY A 306 18.50 -6.05 -2.48
CA GLY A 306 17.95 -5.49 -1.26
C GLY A 306 16.67 -6.18 -0.80
N ASP A 307 16.46 -6.15 0.51
CA ASP A 307 15.36 -6.81 1.17
C ASP A 307 14.82 -5.89 2.25
N TYR A 308 13.49 -5.76 2.29
CA TYR A 308 12.84 -4.73 3.06
C TYR A 308 11.64 -5.26 3.82
N SER A 309 11.21 -4.50 4.82
CA SER A 309 9.98 -4.76 5.57
C SER A 309 9.13 -3.50 5.66
N TYR A 310 7.82 -3.67 5.81
CA TYR A 310 6.86 -2.59 5.91
C TYR A 310 5.81 -2.92 6.96
N ILE A 311 5.34 -1.88 7.65
CA ILE A 311 4.23 -1.95 8.61
C ILE A 311 2.99 -1.23 8.09
N GLU A 312 3.00 -0.87 6.84
CA GLU A 312 1.90 -0.27 6.09
C GLU A 312 2.15 -0.48 4.60
N TRP A 313 1.11 -0.36 3.79
CA TRP A 313 1.26 -0.49 2.34
C TRP A 313 2.24 0.56 1.79
N TYR A 314 3.11 0.15 0.89
CA TYR A 314 4.12 0.99 0.28
C TYR A 314 3.94 0.95 -1.24
N GLU A 315 3.51 2.06 -1.84
CA GLU A 315 2.98 2.08 -3.20
C GLU A 315 3.99 1.65 -4.26
N ALA A 316 5.17 2.19 -4.26
CA ALA A 316 6.14 1.89 -5.29
C ALA A 316 7.50 1.64 -4.69
N GLY A 317 7.99 0.43 -4.85
CA GLY A 317 9.34 0.06 -4.45
C GLY A 317 10.43 0.82 -5.20
N GLY A 318 10.16 1.23 -6.44
CA GLY A 318 11.17 1.75 -7.35
C GLY A 318 11.83 3.05 -6.91
N SER A 319 11.12 4.14 -6.87
CA SER A 319 11.66 5.49 -6.70
C SER A 319 11.34 6.16 -5.37
N ASN A 320 10.32 5.71 -4.64
CA ASN A 320 9.93 6.33 -3.38
C ASN A 320 10.87 5.90 -2.25
N MET A 321 11.59 6.86 -1.71
CA MET A 321 12.53 6.67 -0.62
C MET A 321 11.90 6.96 0.76
N LEU A 322 10.75 7.61 0.78
CA LEU A 322 10.07 8.06 1.99
C LEU A 322 8.62 7.59 1.98
N PRO A 323 8.05 7.26 3.14
CA PRO A 323 6.62 6.99 3.26
C PRO A 323 5.77 8.12 2.71
N VAL A 324 4.63 7.77 2.13
CA VAL A 324 3.68 8.72 1.57
C VAL A 324 2.46 8.87 2.50
N PRO A 325 1.76 10.01 2.44
CA PRO A 325 0.47 10.14 3.13
C PRO A 325 -0.58 9.19 2.55
N GLY A 326 -1.54 8.81 3.36
CA GLY A 326 -2.78 8.22 2.89
C GLY A 326 -2.86 6.70 2.81
N VAL A 327 -1.81 5.99 3.13
CA VAL A 327 -1.80 4.52 3.14
C VAL A 327 -1.50 3.99 4.54
N PRO A 328 -2.05 2.86 4.95
CA PRO A 328 -2.91 1.88 4.30
C PRO A 328 -4.42 2.09 4.52
N ARG A 329 -4.83 3.14 5.22
CA ARG A 329 -6.19 3.39 5.68
C ARG A 329 -6.57 2.50 6.88
N HIS A 330 -7.80 1.93 6.94
CA HIS A 330 -8.26 1.18 8.12
C HIS A 330 -7.81 -0.28 8.14
N ALA A 331 -7.70 -0.93 6.97
CA ALA A 331 -7.23 -2.31 6.90
C ALA A 331 -5.75 -2.34 6.53
N ASN A 332 -4.92 -2.62 7.53
CA ASN A 332 -3.46 -2.58 7.42
C ASN A 332 -2.84 -3.98 7.43
N TYR A 333 -1.63 -4.08 6.91
CA TYR A 333 -0.82 -5.29 6.97
C TYR A 333 0.68 -4.97 7.08
N ALA A 334 1.42 -5.86 7.73
CA ALA A 334 2.87 -5.88 7.68
C ALA A 334 3.34 -6.79 6.56
N SER A 335 4.46 -6.45 5.92
CA SER A 335 5.01 -7.27 4.85
C SER A 335 6.53 -7.29 4.83
N LEU A 336 7.07 -8.37 4.26
CA LEU A 336 8.46 -8.55 3.86
C LEU A 336 8.52 -8.52 2.34
N TRP A 337 9.51 -7.83 1.82
CA TRP A 337 9.79 -7.79 0.39
C TRP A 337 11.22 -8.25 0.16
N LEU A 338 11.37 -9.47 -0.36
CA LEU A 338 12.64 -10.00 -0.80
C LEU A 338 12.70 -9.84 -2.32
N ARG A 339 13.64 -9.02 -2.77
CA ARG A 339 13.83 -8.77 -4.20
C ARG A 339 14.25 -10.05 -4.91
N PRO A 340 14.08 -10.11 -6.25
CA PRO A 340 14.32 -11.35 -6.98
C PRO A 340 15.68 -11.96 -6.66
N VAL A 341 15.64 -13.20 -6.20
CA VAL A 341 16.82 -14.06 -5.99
C VAL A 341 16.97 -15.01 -7.16
N GLN A 342 18.18 -15.57 -7.33
CA GLN A 342 18.48 -16.43 -8.46
C GLN A 342 17.63 -17.70 -8.45
N ILE A 343 17.09 -18.04 -9.62
CA ILE A 343 16.44 -19.33 -9.92
C ILE A 343 17.49 -20.39 -10.25
N ALA A 344 17.08 -21.66 -10.17
CA ALA A 344 17.96 -22.80 -10.45
C ALA A 344 18.56 -22.74 -11.86
N GLU A 345 17.80 -22.33 -12.86
CA GLU A 345 18.29 -22.24 -14.23
C GLU A 345 19.47 -21.27 -14.37
N GLY A 346 19.37 -20.07 -13.78
CA GLY A 346 20.45 -19.09 -13.78
C GLY A 346 21.72 -19.63 -13.09
N LEU A 347 21.57 -20.31 -11.95
CA LEU A 347 22.66 -20.92 -11.22
C LEU A 347 23.33 -22.07 -12.00
N ARG A 348 22.55 -22.96 -12.64
CA ARG A 348 23.06 -24.03 -13.50
C ARG A 348 23.85 -23.50 -14.69
N LYS A 349 23.36 -22.43 -15.34
CA LYS A 349 24.06 -21.78 -16.47
C LYS A 349 25.38 -21.16 -16.03
N GLN A 350 25.42 -20.57 -14.85
CA GLN A 350 26.62 -19.90 -14.33
C GLN A 350 27.67 -20.91 -13.78
N TYR A 351 27.21 -22.00 -13.16
CA TYR A 351 28.06 -23.01 -12.51
C TYR A 351 27.65 -24.44 -12.89
N PRO A 352 27.77 -24.82 -14.19
CA PRO A 352 27.23 -26.08 -14.69
C PRO A 352 27.89 -27.33 -14.07
N SER A 353 29.18 -27.26 -13.73
CA SER A 353 29.91 -28.37 -13.11
C SER A 353 29.55 -28.60 -11.64
N GLU A 354 29.13 -27.54 -10.94
CA GLU A 354 28.90 -27.59 -9.49
C GLU A 354 27.42 -27.64 -9.13
N LEU A 355 26.57 -26.98 -9.92
CA LEU A 355 25.15 -26.79 -9.67
C LEU A 355 24.25 -27.34 -10.80
N GLY A 356 24.79 -28.17 -11.69
CA GLY A 356 24.09 -28.69 -12.88
C GLY A 356 22.79 -29.42 -12.57
N ASP A 357 22.67 -30.06 -11.43
CA ASP A 357 21.49 -30.81 -10.99
C ASP A 357 20.52 -30.00 -10.09
N LEU A 358 20.84 -28.73 -9.84
CA LEU A 358 20.01 -27.89 -8.97
C LEU A 358 18.60 -27.71 -9.56
N LYS A 359 17.56 -27.95 -8.77
CA LYS A 359 16.15 -27.86 -9.18
C LYS A 359 15.43 -26.65 -8.62
N VAL A 360 15.89 -26.11 -7.52
CA VAL A 360 15.30 -24.95 -6.83
C VAL A 360 16.41 -23.96 -6.48
N GLY A 361 16.22 -22.69 -6.83
CA GLY A 361 17.17 -21.63 -6.53
C GLY A 361 17.07 -21.15 -5.08
N HIS A 362 17.33 -19.88 -4.87
CA HIS A 362 17.54 -19.32 -3.53
C HIS A 362 16.25 -18.91 -2.79
N ALA A 363 15.07 -18.94 -3.44
CA ALA A 363 13.83 -18.44 -2.84
C ALA A 363 13.46 -19.10 -1.49
N PRO A 364 13.51 -20.44 -1.32
CA PRO A 364 13.13 -21.03 -0.05
C PRO A 364 14.15 -20.74 1.06
N PHE A 365 15.44 -20.60 0.74
CA PHE A 365 16.46 -20.20 1.69
C PHE A 365 16.23 -18.74 2.15
N ALA A 366 16.01 -17.81 1.21
CA ALA A 366 15.76 -16.40 1.52
C ALA A 366 14.52 -16.22 2.41
N LEU A 367 13.42 -16.93 2.10
CA LEU A 367 12.21 -16.93 2.91
C LEU A 367 12.47 -17.46 4.34
N ARG A 368 13.18 -18.59 4.48
CA ARG A 368 13.54 -19.14 5.79
C ARG A 368 14.39 -18.17 6.60
N LEU A 369 15.37 -17.55 5.97
CA LEU A 369 16.24 -16.57 6.61
C LEU A 369 15.44 -15.37 7.12
N ALA A 370 14.57 -14.80 6.29
CA ALA A 370 13.76 -13.66 6.68
C ALA A 370 12.80 -13.98 7.83
N VAL A 371 12.09 -15.12 7.76
CA VAL A 371 11.18 -15.57 8.82
C VAL A 371 11.93 -15.87 10.11
N ARG A 372 13.12 -16.51 10.03
CA ARG A 372 13.98 -16.79 11.18
C ARG A 372 14.46 -15.51 11.87
N GLU A 373 14.88 -14.49 11.11
CA GLU A 373 15.30 -13.21 11.71
C GLU A 373 14.13 -12.51 12.43
N MET A 374 12.93 -12.56 11.86
CA MET A 374 11.73 -12.07 12.56
C MET A 374 11.44 -12.87 13.83
N ASP A 375 11.48 -14.20 13.76
CA ASP A 375 11.22 -15.09 14.90
C ASP A 375 12.22 -14.84 16.04
N ASN A 376 13.50 -14.70 15.70
CA ASN A 376 14.57 -14.42 16.64
C ASN A 376 14.33 -13.10 17.39
N VAL A 377 13.99 -12.01 16.67
CA VAL A 377 13.78 -10.72 17.34
C VAL A 377 12.47 -10.65 18.13
N VAL A 378 11.43 -11.35 17.70
CA VAL A 378 10.17 -11.44 18.48
C VAL A 378 10.41 -12.20 19.79
N LYS A 379 11.20 -13.28 19.76
CA LYS A 379 11.51 -14.10 20.94
C LYS A 379 12.48 -13.42 21.90
N ASN A 380 13.58 -12.88 21.38
CA ASN A 380 14.69 -12.39 22.17
C ASN A 380 14.64 -10.87 22.43
N GLY A 381 13.86 -10.14 21.64
CA GLY A 381 13.83 -8.68 21.63
C GLY A 381 15.01 -8.06 20.88
N LEU A 382 14.94 -6.75 20.66
CA LEU A 382 16.07 -5.96 20.16
C LEU A 382 17.15 -5.82 21.24
N SER A 383 18.40 -5.69 20.83
CA SER A 383 19.45 -5.21 21.71
C SER A 383 19.25 -3.73 22.05
N LYS A 384 19.77 -3.30 23.20
CA LYS A 384 19.71 -1.88 23.58
C LYS A 384 20.43 -1.01 22.53
N GLU A 385 21.54 -1.47 22.00
CA GLU A 385 22.31 -0.78 20.97
C GLU A 385 21.51 -0.62 19.68
N ASP A 386 20.88 -1.69 19.17
CA ASP A 386 20.05 -1.66 17.97
C ASP A 386 18.85 -0.73 18.13
N PHE A 387 18.20 -0.78 19.29
CA PHE A 387 17.08 0.09 19.62
C PHE A 387 17.50 1.57 19.57
N GLU A 388 18.56 1.94 20.29
CA GLU A 388 19.02 3.35 20.36
C GLU A 388 19.49 3.87 19.00
N ARG A 389 20.24 3.07 18.26
CA ARG A 389 20.71 3.41 16.92
C ARG A 389 19.52 3.63 15.97
N THR A 390 18.57 2.73 15.93
CA THR A 390 17.42 2.81 15.02
C THR A 390 16.47 3.94 15.41
N ARG A 391 16.18 4.13 16.70
CA ARG A 391 15.37 5.22 17.20
C ARG A 391 15.99 6.58 16.86
N THR A 392 17.29 6.75 17.05
CA THR A 392 18.02 7.98 16.72
C THR A 392 17.96 8.28 15.22
N PHE A 393 18.15 7.27 14.39
CA PHE A 393 17.99 7.40 12.95
C PHE A 393 16.57 7.86 12.59
N LEU A 394 15.54 7.20 13.07
CA LEU A 394 14.15 7.52 12.76
C LEU A 394 13.77 8.93 13.17
N ARG A 395 14.20 9.41 14.34
CA ARG A 395 13.97 10.78 14.81
C ARG A 395 14.53 11.85 13.87
N SER A 396 15.61 11.54 13.17
CA SER A 396 16.14 12.40 12.11
C SER A 396 15.40 12.21 10.79
N TYR A 397 15.06 10.97 10.46
CA TYR A 397 14.49 10.59 9.17
C TYR A 397 13.04 11.08 8.99
N VAL A 398 12.20 11.04 10.03
CA VAL A 398 10.81 11.53 9.97
C VAL A 398 10.71 13.02 9.66
N LYS A 399 11.76 13.80 9.95
CA LYS A 399 11.82 15.22 9.58
C LYS A 399 11.85 15.46 8.07
N LEU A 400 12.24 14.44 7.31
CA LEU A 400 12.27 14.50 5.85
C LEU A 400 10.92 14.19 5.20
N TYR A 401 9.95 13.65 5.95
CA TYR A 401 8.64 13.27 5.40
C TYR A 401 7.84 14.47 4.91
N GLY A 402 7.94 15.59 5.60
CA GLY A 402 7.20 16.82 5.32
C GLY A 402 8.03 17.93 4.69
N THR A 403 8.89 17.65 3.70
CA THR A 403 9.79 18.65 3.09
C THR A 403 9.11 19.61 2.12
N THR A 404 7.88 19.34 1.67
CA THR A 404 7.14 20.23 0.76
C THR A 404 5.76 20.53 1.32
N PRO A 405 5.13 21.68 0.95
CA PRO A 405 3.76 22.01 1.35
C PRO A 405 2.75 20.90 0.99
N ALA A 406 2.92 20.28 -0.18
CA ALA A 406 2.04 19.21 -0.66
C ALA A 406 2.14 17.94 0.22
N LYS A 407 3.36 17.58 0.66
CA LYS A 407 3.57 16.45 1.58
C LYS A 407 3.03 16.76 2.98
N GLN A 408 3.34 17.94 3.52
CA GLN A 408 2.84 18.37 4.83
C GLN A 408 1.31 18.36 4.87
N LEU A 409 0.66 18.93 3.85
CA LEU A 409 -0.79 18.91 3.72
C LEU A 409 -1.33 17.48 3.59
N GLY A 410 -0.66 16.62 2.82
CA GLY A 410 -1.05 15.21 2.69
C GLY A 410 -1.06 14.48 4.04
N PHE A 411 0.01 14.59 4.83
CA PHE A 411 0.09 14.01 6.18
C PHE A 411 -0.91 14.63 7.16
N LEU A 412 -1.23 15.91 7.00
CA LEU A 412 -2.25 16.56 7.80
C LEU A 412 -3.66 16.04 7.51
N LEU A 413 -4.00 15.88 6.22
CA LEU A 413 -5.27 15.27 5.79
C LEU A 413 -5.38 13.81 6.23
N ASP A 414 -4.29 13.05 6.11
CA ASP A 414 -4.17 11.69 6.62
C ASP A 414 -4.42 11.62 8.13
N SER A 415 -3.83 12.55 8.89
CA SER A 415 -4.08 12.65 10.33
C SER A 415 -5.56 12.91 10.64
N ARG A 416 -6.23 13.78 9.86
CA ARG A 416 -7.67 14.05 10.01
C ARG A 416 -8.53 12.82 9.68
N PHE A 417 -8.11 12.07 8.66
CA PHE A 417 -8.77 10.81 8.31
C PHE A 417 -8.79 9.84 9.50
N TYR A 418 -7.68 9.73 10.24
CA TYR A 418 -7.54 8.89 11.43
C TYR A 418 -8.02 9.54 12.73
N GLY A 419 -8.58 10.75 12.70
CA GLY A 419 -9.05 11.45 13.90
C GLY A 419 -7.94 12.08 14.74
N ARG A 420 -6.71 12.20 14.21
CA ARG A 420 -5.58 12.89 14.86
C ARG A 420 -5.47 14.34 14.44
N LYS A 421 -4.79 15.16 15.22
CA LYS A 421 -4.52 16.57 14.88
C LYS A 421 -3.45 16.68 13.79
N ASN A 422 -2.24 16.21 14.04
CA ASN A 422 -1.13 16.23 13.09
C ASN A 422 -0.07 15.20 13.50
N TRP A 423 -0.14 14.00 12.93
CA TRP A 423 0.81 12.92 13.20
C TRP A 423 2.26 13.31 12.90
N LEU A 424 2.49 14.05 11.80
CA LEU A 424 3.85 14.44 11.41
C LEU A 424 4.56 15.33 12.44
N GLN A 425 3.79 16.14 13.20
CA GLN A 425 4.33 16.94 14.29
C GLN A 425 4.57 16.10 15.55
N ASP A 426 3.77 15.06 15.76
CA ASP A 426 3.79 14.28 17.00
C ASP A 426 4.79 13.11 16.96
N VAL A 427 5.11 12.58 15.76
CA VAL A 427 5.87 11.33 15.60
C VAL A 427 7.28 11.39 16.20
N ASP A 428 8.01 12.50 16.07
CA ASP A 428 9.35 12.62 16.70
C ASP A 428 9.26 12.58 18.24
N ALA A 429 8.25 13.23 18.81
CA ALA A 429 8.01 13.19 20.25
C ALA A 429 7.58 11.79 20.74
N GLN A 430 6.80 11.07 19.93
CA GLN A 430 6.44 9.67 20.20
C GLN A 430 7.70 8.79 20.18
N LEU A 431 8.53 8.87 19.14
CA LEU A 431 9.79 8.16 19.05
C LEU A 431 10.74 8.49 20.22
N ALA A 432 10.80 9.75 20.64
CA ALA A 432 11.65 10.18 21.75
C ALA A 432 11.28 9.53 23.09
N LYS A 433 9.99 9.24 23.31
CA LYS A 433 9.46 8.66 24.54
C LYS A 433 9.52 7.15 24.60
N LEU A 434 9.73 6.47 23.45
CA LEU A 434 9.75 5.01 23.39
C LEU A 434 10.87 4.44 24.24
N THR A 435 10.55 3.35 24.91
CA THR A 435 11.49 2.47 25.59
C THR A 435 11.73 1.20 24.76
N LEU A 436 12.81 0.48 25.05
CA LEU A 436 13.09 -0.82 24.45
C LEU A 436 11.93 -1.82 24.70
N ASP A 437 11.36 -1.77 25.91
CA ASP A 437 10.24 -2.64 26.30
C ASP A 437 8.97 -2.34 25.47
N ASP A 438 8.71 -1.09 25.13
CA ASP A 438 7.59 -0.74 24.25
C ASP A 438 7.72 -1.36 22.87
N VAL A 439 8.93 -1.30 22.28
CA VAL A 439 9.20 -1.90 20.96
C VAL A 439 9.07 -3.42 21.02
N ASN A 440 9.67 -4.06 22.02
CA ASN A 440 9.62 -5.51 22.18
C ASN A 440 8.18 -6.00 22.46
N ARG A 441 7.40 -5.27 23.23
CA ARG A 441 5.97 -5.55 23.46
C ARG A 441 5.17 -5.41 22.16
N ALA A 442 5.39 -4.35 21.39
CA ALA A 442 4.69 -4.14 20.13
C ALA A 442 4.98 -5.25 19.11
N MET A 443 6.24 -5.67 18.95
CA MET A 443 6.60 -6.80 18.09
C MET A 443 5.86 -8.08 18.51
N ARG A 444 5.92 -8.47 19.80
CA ARG A 444 5.22 -9.67 20.30
C ARG A 444 3.70 -9.60 20.12
N LYS A 445 3.11 -8.40 20.20
CA LYS A 445 1.67 -8.20 20.04
C LYS A 445 1.21 -8.26 18.59
N HIS A 446 1.98 -7.71 17.66
CA HIS A 446 1.51 -7.45 16.30
C HIS A 446 2.15 -8.33 15.23
N TRP A 447 3.36 -8.84 15.44
CA TRP A 447 4.06 -9.63 14.43
C TRP A 447 3.69 -11.11 14.49
N GLN A 448 3.27 -11.63 13.32
CA GLN A 448 2.80 -13.01 13.15
C GLN A 448 3.82 -13.81 12.32
N VAL A 449 4.87 -14.28 12.99
CA VAL A 449 6.04 -14.85 12.30
C VAL A 449 5.73 -16.14 11.53
N GLN A 450 4.85 -16.98 12.07
CA GLN A 450 4.53 -18.30 11.49
C GLN A 450 3.06 -18.37 10.99
N ASN A 451 2.38 -17.22 10.90
CA ASN A 451 1.02 -17.09 10.39
C ASN A 451 1.00 -15.95 9.37
N MET A 452 1.25 -16.25 8.10
CA MET A 452 1.34 -15.24 7.06
C MET A 452 0.94 -15.79 5.70
N PHE A 453 0.62 -14.88 4.79
CA PHE A 453 0.50 -15.16 3.37
C PHE A 453 1.85 -14.91 2.69
N VAL A 454 2.19 -15.75 1.71
CA VAL A 454 3.41 -15.63 0.92
C VAL A 454 3.06 -15.74 -0.55
N THR A 455 3.52 -14.80 -1.34
CA THR A 455 3.42 -14.85 -2.80
C THR A 455 4.82 -14.91 -3.38
N ILE A 456 5.07 -15.87 -4.27
CA ILE A 456 6.34 -16.01 -4.97
C ILE A 456 6.08 -16.00 -6.47
N VAL A 457 6.63 -15.03 -7.18
CA VAL A 457 6.64 -15.05 -8.65
C VAL A 457 7.95 -15.66 -9.09
N THR A 458 7.90 -16.74 -9.87
CA THR A 458 9.08 -17.49 -10.31
C THR A 458 8.87 -18.10 -11.71
N ASP A 459 9.94 -18.58 -12.30
CA ASP A 459 9.90 -19.24 -13.59
C ASP A 459 9.10 -20.56 -13.56
N ASP A 460 8.45 -20.88 -14.68
CA ASP A 460 7.64 -22.09 -14.84
C ASP A 460 8.41 -23.36 -14.51
N SER A 461 9.70 -23.43 -14.87
CA SER A 461 10.55 -24.60 -14.61
C SER A 461 10.82 -24.85 -13.13
N GLU A 462 10.69 -23.82 -12.30
CA GLU A 462 10.98 -23.91 -10.86
C GLU A 462 9.71 -23.95 -9.99
N ALA A 463 8.55 -23.54 -10.53
CA ALA A 463 7.33 -23.35 -9.73
C ALA A 463 6.90 -24.62 -8.97
N GLN A 464 6.83 -25.79 -9.63
CA GLN A 464 6.44 -27.03 -8.97
C GLN A 464 7.52 -27.58 -8.04
N PRO A 465 8.82 -27.67 -8.42
CA PRO A 465 9.89 -28.03 -7.49
C PRO A 465 9.94 -27.17 -6.21
N LEU A 466 9.74 -25.86 -6.34
CA LEU A 466 9.67 -24.94 -5.20
C LEU A 466 8.46 -25.25 -4.31
N ALA A 467 7.30 -25.52 -4.90
CA ALA A 467 6.11 -25.92 -4.15
C ALA A 467 6.36 -27.19 -3.33
N ASP A 468 7.00 -28.19 -3.91
CA ASP A 468 7.31 -29.46 -3.23
C ASP A 468 8.29 -29.24 -2.06
N VAL A 469 9.31 -28.42 -2.23
CA VAL A 469 10.27 -28.06 -1.18
C VAL A 469 9.58 -27.36 0.00
N LEU A 470 8.70 -26.40 -0.27
CA LEU A 470 7.99 -25.66 0.76
C LEU A 470 6.94 -26.52 1.48
N LYS A 471 6.14 -27.27 0.72
CA LYS A 471 5.09 -28.17 1.25
C LYS A 471 5.66 -29.24 2.17
N ASN A 472 6.76 -29.87 1.76
CA ASN A 472 7.41 -30.94 2.51
C ASN A 472 8.39 -30.42 3.57
N ASN A 473 8.58 -29.10 3.64
CA ASN A 473 9.55 -28.46 4.51
C ASN A 473 10.97 -29.05 4.36
N THR A 474 11.32 -29.43 3.12
CA THR A 474 12.62 -30.00 2.78
C THR A 474 13.73 -28.99 3.07
N PRO A 475 14.85 -29.39 3.68
CA PRO A 475 15.98 -28.50 3.88
C PRO A 475 16.39 -27.79 2.58
N SER A 476 16.68 -26.50 2.67
CA SER A 476 16.98 -25.65 1.52
C SER A 476 18.37 -25.02 1.71
N PRO A 477 19.47 -25.74 1.45
CA PRO A 477 20.81 -25.21 1.61
C PRO A 477 21.06 -24.06 0.62
N MET A 478 21.87 -23.10 1.04
CA MET A 478 22.36 -22.06 0.12
C MET A 478 23.31 -22.69 -0.91
N SER A 479 23.07 -22.38 -2.18
CA SER A 479 23.84 -22.89 -3.30
C SER A 479 24.94 -21.93 -3.70
N TYR A 480 26.16 -22.17 -3.23
CA TYR A 480 27.34 -21.41 -3.60
C TYR A 480 28.21 -22.19 -4.59
N ALA A 481 28.87 -21.47 -5.49
CA ALA A 481 30.05 -22.00 -6.15
C ALA A 481 31.18 -22.25 -5.11
N ASN A 482 32.01 -23.26 -5.34
CA ASN A 482 33.07 -23.64 -4.38
C ASN A 482 34.01 -22.47 -4.04
N VAL A 483 34.36 -21.65 -5.03
CA VAL A 483 35.23 -20.47 -4.83
C VAL A 483 34.59 -19.43 -3.92
N VAL A 484 33.27 -19.22 -4.03
CA VAL A 484 32.52 -18.30 -3.16
C VAL A 484 32.45 -18.85 -1.75
N LYS A 485 32.10 -20.13 -1.62
CA LYS A 485 32.00 -20.82 -0.32
C LYS A 485 33.31 -20.80 0.46
N ALA A 486 34.43 -20.99 -0.22
CA ALA A 486 35.75 -20.98 0.40
C ALA A 486 36.14 -19.59 0.98
N GLY A 487 35.57 -18.52 0.48
CA GLY A 487 35.80 -17.16 0.96
C GLY A 487 34.86 -16.69 2.07
N LEU A 488 33.83 -17.48 2.43
CA LEU A 488 32.87 -17.09 3.44
C LEU A 488 33.42 -17.27 4.87
N PRO A 489 33.08 -16.38 5.81
CA PRO A 489 33.33 -16.58 7.23
C PRO A 489 32.68 -17.87 7.74
N LYS A 490 33.33 -18.56 8.67
CA LYS A 490 32.83 -19.84 9.23
C LYS A 490 31.48 -19.70 9.92
N GLU A 491 31.24 -18.57 10.56
CA GLU A 491 29.98 -18.23 11.22
C GLU A 491 28.82 -18.08 10.22
N VAL A 492 29.09 -17.59 9.01
CA VAL A 492 28.09 -17.50 7.93
C VAL A 492 27.72 -18.91 7.44
N VAL A 493 28.71 -19.78 7.24
CA VAL A 493 28.49 -21.17 6.82
C VAL A 493 27.70 -21.95 7.88
N ALA A 494 27.99 -21.72 9.16
CA ALA A 494 27.23 -22.31 10.27
C ALA A 494 25.79 -21.82 10.30
N GLU A 495 25.57 -20.51 10.16
CA GLU A 495 24.24 -19.91 10.07
C GLU A 495 23.45 -20.46 8.87
N ASP A 496 24.10 -20.64 7.73
CA ASP A 496 23.46 -21.21 6.54
C ASP A 496 22.91 -22.61 6.78
N ALA A 497 23.62 -23.44 7.54
CA ALA A 497 23.15 -24.77 7.91
C ALA A 497 21.92 -24.71 8.84
N GLU A 498 21.86 -23.74 9.76
CA GLU A 498 20.69 -23.50 10.61
C GLU A 498 19.50 -23.01 9.79
N VAL A 499 19.72 -22.02 8.90
CA VAL A 499 18.69 -21.47 8.03
C VAL A 499 18.11 -22.52 7.10
N ALA A 500 18.97 -23.34 6.47
CA ALA A 500 18.55 -24.43 5.58
C ALA A 500 17.56 -25.39 6.26
N ASN A 501 17.72 -25.62 7.55
CA ASN A 501 16.91 -26.54 8.35
C ASN A 501 15.80 -25.84 9.15
N TYR A 502 15.70 -24.50 9.10
CA TYR A 502 14.67 -23.77 9.82
C TYR A 502 13.27 -24.16 9.33
N LYS A 503 12.42 -24.62 10.23
CA LYS A 503 11.07 -25.10 9.87
C LYS A 503 10.11 -23.94 9.73
N LEU A 504 9.49 -23.85 8.56
CA LEU A 504 8.36 -22.95 8.30
C LEU A 504 7.05 -23.69 8.64
N ASN A 505 6.10 -22.99 9.23
CA ASN A 505 4.77 -23.55 9.50
C ASN A 505 3.88 -23.48 8.23
N VAL A 506 4.34 -24.07 7.13
CA VAL A 506 3.61 -24.08 5.86
C VAL A 506 2.42 -25.04 5.96
N THR A 507 1.22 -24.52 5.78
CA THR A 507 -0.04 -25.30 5.85
C THR A 507 -0.73 -25.41 4.51
N GLU A 508 -0.44 -24.50 3.57
CA GLU A 508 -0.99 -24.53 2.21
C GLU A 508 0.05 -24.06 1.20
N VAL A 509 0.13 -24.75 0.05
CA VAL A 509 0.93 -24.33 -1.11
C VAL A 509 0.09 -24.54 -2.35
N LYS A 510 -0.05 -23.48 -3.15
CA LYS A 510 -0.72 -23.50 -4.46
C LYS A 510 0.22 -22.99 -5.54
N VAL A 511 0.19 -23.61 -6.70
CA VAL A 511 0.82 -23.09 -7.93
C VAL A 511 -0.29 -22.49 -8.81
N ILE A 512 -0.11 -21.23 -9.20
CA ILE A 512 -1.09 -20.45 -9.98
C ILE A 512 -0.41 -19.99 -11.25
N ASN A 513 -1.07 -20.13 -12.39
CA ASN A 513 -0.55 -19.56 -13.63
C ASN A 513 -0.72 -18.03 -13.63
N THR A 514 0.28 -17.32 -14.13
CA THR A 514 0.23 -15.84 -14.22
C THR A 514 -1.02 -15.31 -14.94
N ASN A 515 -1.55 -16.07 -15.90
CA ASN A 515 -2.77 -15.71 -16.62
C ASN A 515 -4.05 -15.81 -15.78
N ASP A 516 -4.00 -16.44 -14.61
CA ASP A 516 -5.16 -16.63 -13.73
C ASP A 516 -5.26 -15.54 -12.63
N THR A 517 -4.28 -14.64 -12.55
CA THR A 517 -4.26 -13.55 -11.58
C THR A 517 -5.01 -12.31 -12.08
N PHE A 518 -5.60 -11.54 -11.17
CA PHE A 518 -6.27 -10.23 -11.42
C PHE A 518 -7.37 -10.26 -12.49
N ARG A 519 -8.11 -11.36 -12.58
CA ARG A 519 -9.23 -11.54 -13.52
C ARG A 519 -10.49 -10.80 -13.12
#